data_953c3fa8b306ce38f17e018a1c1eb726
#
_entry.id   953c3fa8b306ce38f17e018a1c1eb726
#
_cell.length_a   1.000
_cell.length_b   1.000
_cell.length_c   1.000
_cell.angle_alpha   90.00
_cell.angle_beta   90.00
_cell.angle_gamma   90.00
#
_symmetry.space_group_name_H-M   'P 1'
#
loop_
_entity.id
_entity.type
_entity.pdbx_description
1 polymer ?
#
loop_
_entity_poly.entity_id
_entity_poly.type
_entity_poly.pdbx_seq_one_letter_code
_entity_poly.pdbx_strand_id
1 'polypeptide(L)'
;MVCYKGGFPQLLVLKMSFVFNLEELILEEQALQKIVELEIVNCRSLKFLTGLENLKTLQQLNLTDMSKEFIATIGETKVQTWANLAILIRRPW
;
A
#
# COMPACT_ATOMS: atom_id res chain seq x y z
N MET A 1 -9.50 -2.07 -7.36
CA MET A 1 -9.62 -0.67 -6.89
C MET A 1 -8.52 0.17 -7.49
N VAL A 2 -8.85 1.36 -7.93
CA VAL A 2 -7.88 2.27 -8.54
C VAL A 2 -7.94 3.62 -7.84
N CYS A 3 -6.78 4.11 -7.42
CA CYS A 3 -6.65 5.49 -6.95
C CYS A 3 -6.19 6.33 -8.13
N TYR A 4 -7.11 7.12 -8.66
CA TYR A 4 -6.89 7.87 -9.89
C TYR A 4 -6.02 9.10 -9.68
N LYS A 5 -5.37 9.53 -10.76
CA LYS A 5 -4.62 10.76 -10.79
C LYS A 5 -5.45 11.92 -10.22
N GLY A 6 -4.87 12.64 -9.27
CA GLY A 6 -5.55 13.74 -8.60
C GLY A 6 -6.54 13.34 -7.53
N GLY A 7 -6.77 12.03 -7.32
CA GLY A 7 -7.66 11.55 -6.27
C GLY A 7 -7.07 11.78 -4.89
N PHE A 8 -7.89 12.29 -3.97
CA PHE A 8 -7.51 12.52 -2.57
C PHE A 8 -6.23 13.35 -2.42
N PRO A 9 -6.18 14.56 -3.00
CA PRO A 9 -4.92 15.32 -3.03
C PRO A 9 -4.44 15.80 -1.65
N GLN A 10 -5.33 15.82 -0.65
CA GLN A 10 -4.98 16.28 0.70
C GLN A 10 -4.91 15.16 1.71
N LEU A 11 -5.13 13.91 1.30
CA LEU A 11 -5.16 12.79 2.23
C LEU A 11 -3.76 12.47 2.74
N LEU A 12 -3.60 12.43 4.05
CA LEU A 12 -2.31 12.13 4.68
C LEU A 12 -2.20 10.66 5.10
N VAL A 13 -3.32 10.05 5.48
CA VAL A 13 -3.35 8.66 5.94
C VAL A 13 -4.49 7.93 5.23
N LEU A 14 -4.16 6.80 4.63
CA LEU A 14 -5.17 5.92 4.06
C LEU A 14 -5.12 4.58 4.80
N LYS A 15 -6.24 4.18 5.37
CA LYS A 15 -6.35 2.92 6.10
C LYS A 15 -7.44 2.07 5.47
N MET A 16 -7.09 0.83 5.13
CA MET A 16 -8.02 -0.14 4.57
C MET A 16 -8.05 -1.36 5.48
N SER A 17 -9.26 -1.76 5.92
CA SER A 17 -9.40 -2.88 6.84
C SER A 17 -10.50 -3.82 6.38
N PHE A 18 -10.21 -5.12 6.39
CA PHE A 18 -11.20 -6.16 6.14
C PHE A 18 -11.91 -6.05 4.79
N VAL A 19 -11.23 -5.59 3.77
CA VAL A 19 -11.80 -5.51 2.41
C VAL A 19 -11.55 -6.85 1.73
N PHE A 20 -12.48 -7.79 1.88
CA PHE A 20 -12.25 -9.17 1.50
C PHE A 20 -12.37 -9.44 0.00
N ASN A 21 -13.03 -8.57 -0.73
CA ASN A 21 -13.19 -8.74 -2.18
C ASN A 21 -12.14 -8.00 -3.01
N LEU A 22 -11.23 -7.33 -2.36
CA LEU A 22 -10.22 -6.53 -3.05
C LEU A 22 -9.05 -7.44 -3.42
N GLU A 23 -8.83 -7.61 -4.73
CA GLU A 23 -7.72 -8.42 -5.23
C GLU A 23 -6.55 -7.60 -5.74
N GLU A 24 -6.82 -6.39 -6.20
CA GLU A 24 -5.79 -5.52 -6.76
C GLU A 24 -6.04 -4.08 -6.36
N LEU A 25 -4.96 -3.39 -5.97
CA LEU A 25 -4.99 -1.97 -5.68
C LEU A 25 -3.98 -1.29 -6.59
N ILE A 26 -4.47 -0.38 -7.44
CA ILE A 26 -3.66 0.35 -8.39
C ILE A 26 -3.57 1.80 -7.95
N LEU A 27 -2.34 2.29 -7.79
CA LEU A 27 -2.06 3.67 -7.39
C LEU A 27 -1.50 4.40 -8.60
N GLU A 28 -2.32 5.23 -9.23
CA GLU A 28 -1.89 5.96 -10.41
C GLU A 28 -0.90 7.06 -10.06
N GLU A 29 -0.13 7.46 -11.05
CA GLU A 29 0.78 8.58 -10.90
C GLU A 29 -0.01 9.82 -10.47
N GLN A 30 0.53 10.57 -9.51
CA GLN A 30 -0.10 11.75 -8.93
C GLN A 30 -1.38 11.49 -8.13
N ALA A 31 -1.73 10.23 -7.87
CA ALA A 31 -2.75 9.90 -6.87
C ALA A 31 -2.13 10.05 -5.48
N LEU A 32 -2.96 10.41 -4.50
CA LEU A 32 -2.54 10.47 -3.10
C LEU A 32 -1.25 11.29 -2.92
N GLN A 33 -1.23 12.49 -3.48
CA GLN A 33 0.01 13.29 -3.59
C GLN A 33 0.65 13.65 -2.26
N LYS A 34 -0.12 13.67 -1.18
CA LYS A 34 0.39 14.05 0.14
C LYS A 34 0.36 12.93 1.16
N ILE A 35 0.10 11.71 0.72
CA ILE A 35 -0.03 10.61 1.66
C ILE A 35 1.29 10.34 2.37
N VAL A 36 1.21 10.18 3.68
CA VAL A 36 2.36 9.90 4.54
C VAL A 36 2.32 8.45 5.03
N GLU A 37 1.11 7.94 5.29
CA GLU A 37 0.97 6.59 5.82
C GLU A 37 -0.10 5.83 5.06
N LEU A 38 0.22 4.60 4.68
CA LEU A 38 -0.73 3.66 4.07
C LEU A 38 -0.79 2.42 4.96
N GLU A 39 -1.99 2.10 5.46
CA GLU A 39 -2.19 0.93 6.29
C GLU A 39 -3.21 0.00 5.66
N ILE A 40 -2.84 -1.27 5.56
CA ILE A 40 -3.72 -2.31 5.00
C ILE A 40 -3.81 -3.43 6.03
N VAL A 41 -5.03 -3.72 6.50
CA VAL A 41 -5.27 -4.69 7.57
C VAL A 41 -6.23 -5.76 7.09
N ASN A 42 -5.80 -7.00 7.17
CA ASN A 42 -6.64 -8.17 6.93
C ASN A 42 -7.41 -8.14 5.61
N CYS A 43 -6.75 -7.69 4.55
CA CYS A 43 -7.28 -7.72 3.19
C CYS A 43 -6.68 -8.95 2.49
N ARG A 44 -7.18 -10.14 2.82
CA ARG A 44 -6.53 -11.38 2.46
C ARG A 44 -6.65 -11.77 1.00
N SER A 45 -7.59 -11.18 0.28
CA SER A 45 -7.71 -11.41 -1.16
C SER A 45 -6.79 -10.53 -1.98
N LEU A 46 -6.20 -9.51 -1.36
CA LEU A 46 -5.32 -8.60 -2.07
C LEU A 46 -4.03 -9.32 -2.47
N LYS A 47 -3.78 -9.36 -3.78
CA LYS A 47 -2.62 -10.04 -4.35
C LYS A 47 -1.63 -9.06 -4.96
N PHE A 48 -2.12 -7.95 -5.49
CA PHE A 48 -1.29 -7.01 -6.24
C PHE A 48 -1.48 -5.59 -5.74
N LEU A 49 -0.37 -4.95 -5.44
CA LEU A 49 -0.32 -3.53 -5.13
C LEU A 49 0.60 -2.89 -6.15
N THR A 50 0.02 -2.12 -7.07
CA THR A 50 0.72 -1.54 -8.20
C THR A 50 0.83 -0.04 -8.04
N GLY A 51 1.98 0.52 -8.34
CA GLY A 51 2.17 1.97 -8.33
C GLY A 51 2.62 2.53 -6.99
N LEU A 52 3.07 1.69 -6.07
CA LEU A 52 3.57 2.16 -4.78
C LEU A 52 4.69 3.18 -4.96
N GLU A 53 5.49 3.02 -6.00
CA GLU A 53 6.58 3.93 -6.33
C GLU A 53 6.11 5.33 -6.71
N ASN A 54 4.81 5.48 -7.01
CA ASN A 54 4.24 6.80 -7.30
C ASN A 54 3.96 7.63 -6.05
N LEU A 55 3.98 7.00 -4.88
CA LEU A 55 3.67 7.66 -3.61
C LEU A 55 4.94 8.25 -3.01
N LYS A 56 5.38 9.35 -3.56
CA LYS A 56 6.70 9.92 -3.23
C LYS A 56 6.79 10.54 -1.84
N THR A 57 5.66 10.85 -1.24
CA THR A 57 5.62 11.41 0.12
C THR A 57 5.43 10.33 1.19
N LEU A 58 5.21 9.09 0.78
CA LEU A 58 4.93 8.01 1.72
C LEU A 58 6.13 7.74 2.62
N GLN A 59 5.89 7.74 3.92
CA GLN A 59 6.92 7.49 4.92
C GLN A 59 6.72 6.18 5.67
N GLN A 60 5.49 5.67 5.70
CA GLN A 60 5.19 4.46 6.43
C GLN A 60 4.17 3.60 5.71
N LEU A 61 4.47 2.32 5.61
CA LEU A 61 3.58 1.32 5.03
C LEU A 61 3.36 0.24 6.09
N ASN A 62 2.13 0.10 6.57
CA ASN A 62 1.77 -0.89 7.58
C ASN A 62 0.93 -1.98 6.95
N LEU A 63 1.38 -3.22 7.06
CA LEU A 63 0.68 -4.39 6.51
C LEU A 63 0.42 -5.38 7.64
N THR A 64 -0.85 -5.61 7.96
CA THR A 64 -1.25 -6.47 9.06
C THR A 64 -2.16 -7.59 8.56
N ASP A 65 -1.84 -8.82 8.93
CA ASP A 65 -2.65 -10.01 8.60
C ASP A 65 -2.89 -10.16 7.09
N MET A 66 -1.87 -9.94 6.29
CA MET A 66 -1.94 -10.11 4.85
C MET A 66 -1.56 -11.53 4.44
N SER A 67 -1.90 -11.92 3.21
CA SER A 67 -1.52 -13.24 2.71
C SER A 67 -0.01 -13.35 2.52
N LYS A 68 0.52 -14.59 2.57
CA LYS A 68 1.94 -14.81 2.34
C LYS A 68 2.36 -14.39 0.94
N GLU A 69 1.51 -14.62 -0.04
CA GLU A 69 1.76 -14.27 -1.42
C GLU A 69 1.92 -12.77 -1.59
N PHE A 70 1.05 -12.00 -0.93
CA PHE A 70 1.14 -10.54 -0.99
C PHE A 70 2.44 -10.04 -0.35
N ILE A 71 2.78 -10.56 0.80
CA ILE A 71 3.99 -10.16 1.52
C ILE A 71 5.24 -10.49 0.69
N ALA A 72 5.25 -11.64 0.04
CA ALA A 72 6.35 -12.01 -0.84
C ALA A 72 6.49 -11.03 -2.00
N THR A 73 5.36 -10.62 -2.59
CA THR A 73 5.35 -9.65 -3.68
C THR A 73 5.94 -8.31 -3.26
N ILE A 74 5.54 -7.84 -2.07
CA ILE A 74 6.07 -6.58 -1.54
C ILE A 74 7.56 -6.67 -1.30
N GLY A 75 8.03 -7.80 -0.76
CA GLY A 75 9.45 -8.00 -0.52
C GLY A 75 10.27 -7.99 -1.80
N GLU A 76 9.73 -8.58 -2.86
CA GLU A 76 10.41 -8.61 -4.16
C GLU A 76 10.45 -7.27 -4.85
N THR A 77 9.38 -6.49 -4.70
CA THR A 77 9.27 -5.17 -5.33
C THR A 77 10.35 -4.24 -4.82
N LYS A 78 10.89 -4.57 -3.68
CA LYS A 78 11.98 -3.83 -3.05
C LYS A 78 11.86 -2.35 -3.23
N VAL A 79 11.36 -1.78 -2.24
CA VAL A 79 11.24 -0.37 -2.05
C VAL A 79 12.59 0.30 -1.97
N GLN A 80 13.51 -0.04 -2.85
CA GLN A 80 14.85 0.49 -2.85
C GLN A 80 14.90 1.97 -3.16
N THR A 81 13.86 2.45 -3.83
CA THR A 81 13.77 3.85 -4.20
C THR A 81 13.35 4.75 -3.06
N TRP A 82 12.95 4.18 -1.92
CA TRP A 82 12.54 4.98 -0.77
C TRP A 82 13.51 4.76 0.40
N ALA A 83 14.54 5.57 0.48
CA ALA A 83 15.50 5.45 1.56
C ALA A 83 14.85 5.66 2.94
N ASN A 84 13.74 6.41 2.98
CA ASN A 84 13.08 6.78 4.24
C ASN A 84 11.76 6.06 4.49
N LEU A 85 11.40 5.10 3.65
CA LEU A 85 10.16 4.36 3.85
C LEU A 85 10.33 3.30 4.91
N ALA A 86 9.50 3.38 5.94
CA ALA A 86 9.43 2.34 6.97
C ALA A 86 8.32 1.37 6.61
N ILE A 87 8.64 0.09 6.51
CA ILE A 87 7.65 -0.95 6.24
C ILE A 87 7.49 -1.79 7.50
N LEU A 88 6.28 -1.80 8.05
CA LEU A 88 5.93 -2.61 9.20
C LEU A 88 5.01 -3.73 8.76
N ILE A 89 5.45 -4.96 8.94
CA ILE A 89 4.68 -6.15 8.55
C ILE A 89 4.36 -6.96 9.79
N ARG A 90 3.06 -7.14 10.05
CA ARG A 90 2.58 -7.98 11.14
C ARG A 90 1.95 -9.23 10.54
N ARG A 91 2.65 -10.34 10.65
CA ARG A 91 2.23 -11.60 10.04
C ARG A 91 1.29 -12.36 10.96
N PRO A 92 0.25 -13.01 10.39
CA PRO A 92 -0.65 -13.85 11.19
C PRO A 92 -0.06 -15.26 11.45
N TRP A 93 1.03 -15.57 10.79
CA TRP A 93 1.65 -16.90 10.92
C TRP A 93 2.97 -16.85 11.66
#